data_7c538de9cdf711b4d170441b6a5cca8c
#
_entry.id   7c538de9cdf711b4d170441b6a5cca8c
#
_cell.length_a   1.000
_cell.length_b   1.000
_cell.length_c   1.000
_cell.angle_alpha   90.00
_cell.angle_beta   90.00
_cell.angle_gamma   90.00
#
_symmetry.space_group_name_H-M   'P 1'
#
loop_
_entity.id
_entity.type
_entity.pdbx_description
1 polymer ?
#
loop_
_entity_poly.entity_id
_entity_poly.type
_entity_poly.pdbx_seq_one_letter_code
_entity_poly.pdbx_strand_id
1 'polypeptide(L)'
;MIGLVSERKQHKIEEVMRTWGEKVLSQIEEVSMDLTGNYKSLVKKICPNAEVTVDRFHVTKMIYEELNQARIEQKIVAKFLNAKNRAKLFDSLKGSKYTLLRAEKKLSDQQKIKLKEVKSASPMIKIMHSLKEEFHALFEKSKDWGEGTLRLIDWLKKASSYYQKSVKTITRWFAEITGYFERRTTKGIVEGINNKLKLLKRCGFGFRNFNNFEMRALLFWHFPKSLAH
;
A
#
# COMPACT_ATOMS: atom_id res chain seq x y z
N MET A 1 6.25 16.64 -13.73
CA MET A 1 6.76 16.72 -12.34
C MET A 1 7.07 18.18 -12.04
N ILE A 2 6.58 18.73 -10.94
CA ILE A 2 6.70 20.18 -10.64
C ILE A 2 7.89 20.45 -9.72
N GLY A 3 8.28 19.52 -8.86
CA GLY A 3 9.39 19.66 -7.94
C GLY A 3 9.70 18.39 -7.17
N LEU A 4 10.79 18.40 -6.48
CA LEU A 4 11.22 17.37 -5.53
C LEU A 4 11.40 17.99 -4.14
N VAL A 5 11.26 17.16 -3.12
CA VAL A 5 11.47 17.58 -1.74
C VAL A 5 12.62 16.75 -1.16
N SER A 6 13.61 17.44 -0.58
CA SER A 6 14.83 16.81 -0.03
C SER A 6 14.55 15.95 1.19
N GLU A 7 13.54 16.32 2.00
CA GLU A 7 13.19 15.69 3.26
C GLU A 7 11.68 15.47 3.37
N ARG A 8 11.30 14.42 4.12
CA ARG A 8 9.88 14.12 4.41
C ARG A 8 9.28 14.95 5.55
N LYS A 9 9.97 15.99 6.02
CA LYS A 9 9.46 16.86 7.08
C LYS A 9 8.33 17.73 6.56
N GLN A 10 7.25 17.83 7.34
CA GLN A 10 6.02 18.56 6.95
C GLN A 10 6.30 20.01 6.52
N HIS A 11 7.13 20.73 7.28
CA HIS A 11 7.46 22.13 6.96
C HIS A 11 8.21 22.26 5.63
N LYS A 12 9.09 21.30 5.27
CA LYS A 12 9.79 21.31 3.98
C LYS A 12 8.86 21.04 2.81
N ILE A 13 7.89 20.15 2.98
CA ILE A 13 6.86 19.89 1.98
C ILE A 13 5.98 21.14 1.82
N GLU A 14 5.57 21.76 2.92
CA GLU A 14 4.77 22.99 2.92
C GLU A 14 5.52 24.13 2.21
N GLU A 15 6.80 24.34 2.53
CA GLU A 15 7.66 25.35 1.90
C GLU A 15 7.68 25.19 0.38
N VAL A 16 7.97 23.99 -0.12
CA VAL A 16 7.99 23.72 -1.56
C VAL A 16 6.61 23.89 -2.19
N MET A 17 5.54 23.40 -1.57
CA MET A 17 4.20 23.52 -2.14
C MET A 17 3.73 24.97 -2.20
N ARG A 18 4.07 25.80 -1.22
CA ARG A 18 3.73 27.24 -1.21
C ARG A 18 4.42 28.01 -2.34
N THR A 19 5.57 27.56 -2.86
CA THR A 19 6.20 28.20 -4.03
C THR A 19 5.37 28.10 -5.30
N TRP A 20 4.40 27.15 -5.35
CA TRP A 20 3.49 27.03 -6.50
C TRP A 20 2.41 28.12 -6.55
N GLY A 21 2.20 28.84 -5.44
CA GLY A 21 1.23 29.91 -5.30
C GLY A 21 -0.17 29.43 -4.96
N GLU A 22 -0.92 30.29 -4.27
CA GLU A 22 -2.26 29.97 -3.76
C GLU A 22 -3.26 29.60 -4.88
N LYS A 23 -3.14 30.26 -6.05
CA LYS A 23 -3.99 29.95 -7.21
C LYS A 23 -3.85 28.49 -7.65
N VAL A 24 -2.62 27.96 -7.68
CA VAL A 24 -2.37 26.56 -8.04
C VAL A 24 -2.83 25.62 -6.93
N LEU A 25 -2.54 25.96 -5.69
CA LEU A 25 -2.94 25.14 -4.55
C LEU A 25 -4.45 25.03 -4.40
N SER A 26 -5.20 26.10 -4.69
CA SER A 26 -6.68 26.10 -4.66
C SER A 26 -7.31 25.30 -5.81
N GLN A 27 -6.59 25.03 -6.90
CA GLN A 27 -7.05 24.23 -8.03
C GLN A 27 -6.79 22.73 -7.83
N ILE A 28 -6.07 22.33 -6.77
CA ILE A 28 -5.84 20.91 -6.47
C ILE A 28 -7.14 20.31 -5.93
N GLU A 29 -7.71 19.37 -6.68
CA GLU A 29 -8.98 18.71 -6.36
C GLU A 29 -8.78 17.43 -5.56
N GLU A 30 -7.64 16.76 -5.69
CA GLU A 30 -7.35 15.49 -5.02
C GLU A 30 -5.89 15.39 -4.58
N VAL A 31 -5.69 14.90 -3.37
CA VAL A 31 -4.37 14.52 -2.85
C VAL A 31 -4.39 13.08 -2.37
N SER A 32 -3.68 12.22 -3.06
CA SER A 32 -3.49 10.84 -2.63
C SER A 32 -2.22 10.69 -1.78
N MET A 33 -2.34 10.12 -0.59
CA MET A 33 -1.26 10.08 0.41
C MET A 33 -1.20 8.74 1.15
N ASP A 34 -0.14 8.57 1.93
CA ASP A 34 0.02 7.45 2.86
C ASP A 34 -0.87 7.64 4.10
N LEU A 35 -1.06 6.57 4.88
CA LEU A 35 -1.80 6.56 6.14
C LEU A 35 -1.10 7.36 7.26
N THR A 36 -0.74 8.61 6.98
CA THR A 36 0.00 9.50 7.90
C THR A 36 -0.81 10.74 8.25
N GLY A 37 -1.22 10.86 9.51
CA GLY A 37 -2.05 11.99 9.98
C GLY A 37 -1.41 13.38 9.76
N ASN A 38 -0.08 13.46 9.83
CA ASN A 38 0.66 14.71 9.64
C ASN A 38 0.47 15.29 8.22
N TYR A 39 0.45 14.45 7.18
CA TYR A 39 0.22 14.92 5.81
C TYR A 39 -1.23 15.32 5.58
N LYS A 40 -2.19 14.62 6.22
CA LYS A 40 -3.61 15.01 6.13
C LYS A 40 -3.86 16.41 6.66
N SER A 41 -3.27 16.77 7.81
CA SER A 41 -3.38 18.12 8.38
C SER A 41 -2.73 19.18 7.49
N LEU A 42 -1.58 18.87 6.89
CA LEU A 42 -0.90 19.75 5.95
C LEU A 42 -1.77 20.01 4.71
N VAL A 43 -2.27 18.95 4.07
CA VAL A 43 -3.11 19.07 2.86
C VAL A 43 -4.33 19.94 3.14
N LYS A 44 -5.04 19.70 4.23
CA LYS A 44 -6.20 20.53 4.62
C LYS A 44 -5.86 22.01 4.83
N LYS A 45 -4.62 22.30 5.26
CA LYS A 45 -4.13 23.66 5.48
C LYS A 45 -3.81 24.41 4.19
N ILE A 46 -3.21 23.72 3.21
CA ILE A 46 -2.63 24.36 2.02
C ILE A 46 -3.40 24.12 0.72
N CYS A 47 -4.22 23.07 0.68
CA CYS A 47 -5.07 22.72 -0.46
C CYS A 47 -6.54 22.66 0.00
N PRO A 48 -7.21 23.82 0.19
CA PRO A 48 -8.52 23.88 0.87
C PRO A 48 -9.62 23.12 0.12
N ASN A 49 -9.51 23.00 -1.19
CA ASN A 49 -10.50 22.35 -2.06
C ASN A 49 -10.17 20.88 -2.34
N ALA A 50 -9.02 20.39 -1.84
CA ALA A 50 -8.57 19.04 -2.15
C ALA A 50 -9.23 17.99 -1.27
N GLU A 51 -9.80 16.97 -1.89
CA GLU A 51 -10.15 15.74 -1.21
C GLU A 51 -8.93 14.88 -0.95
N VAL A 52 -8.85 14.33 0.27
CA VAL A 52 -7.76 13.43 0.65
C VAL A 52 -8.17 12.00 0.43
N THR A 53 -7.44 11.30 -0.43
CA THR A 53 -7.59 9.86 -0.64
C THR A 53 -6.37 9.10 -0.12
N VAL A 54 -6.59 7.87 0.33
CA VAL A 54 -5.51 7.01 0.81
C VAL A 54 -5.05 6.06 -0.29
N ASP A 55 -3.72 5.92 -0.39
CA ASP A 55 -3.13 4.93 -1.28
C ASP A 55 -3.55 3.51 -0.93
N ARG A 56 -4.29 2.89 -1.84
CA ARG A 56 -4.68 1.49 -1.79
C ARG A 56 -3.49 0.56 -1.49
N PHE A 57 -2.30 0.85 -2.04
CA PHE A 57 -1.11 0.03 -1.81
C PHE A 57 -0.74 -0.04 -0.33
N HIS A 58 -0.79 1.09 0.39
CA HIS A 58 -0.46 1.15 1.81
C HIS A 58 -1.48 0.39 2.66
N VAL A 59 -2.76 0.49 2.32
CA VAL A 59 -3.83 -0.28 3.01
C VAL A 59 -3.65 -1.78 2.77
N THR A 60 -3.41 -2.19 1.52
CA THR A 60 -3.18 -3.60 1.17
C THR A 60 -1.92 -4.15 1.82
N LYS A 61 -0.84 -3.38 1.85
CA LYS A 61 0.42 -3.74 2.51
C LYS A 61 0.21 -4.06 3.99
N MET A 62 -0.57 -3.25 4.69
CA MET A 62 -0.88 -3.45 6.11
C MET A 62 -1.59 -4.81 6.34
N ILE A 63 -2.56 -5.18 5.50
CA ILE A 63 -3.21 -6.50 5.53
C ILE A 63 -2.20 -7.63 5.32
N TYR A 64 -1.28 -7.47 4.38
CA TYR A 64 -0.24 -8.46 4.11
C TYR A 64 0.75 -8.62 5.26
N GLU A 65 1.13 -7.52 5.91
CA GLU A 65 2.02 -7.54 7.06
C GLU A 65 1.38 -8.25 8.25
N GLU A 66 0.10 -8.00 8.53
CA GLU A 66 -0.62 -8.65 9.64
C GLU A 66 -0.82 -10.16 9.36
N LEU A 67 -1.16 -10.57 8.13
CA LEU A 67 -1.19 -11.99 7.74
C LEU A 67 0.17 -12.66 7.89
N ASN A 68 1.25 -12.00 7.47
CA ASN A 68 2.59 -12.55 7.62
C ASN A 68 3.01 -12.64 9.09
N GLN A 69 2.61 -11.70 9.92
CA GLN A 69 2.85 -11.74 11.35
C GLN A 69 2.13 -12.92 11.99
N ALA A 70 0.85 -13.14 11.68
CA ALA A 70 0.08 -14.30 12.14
C ALA A 70 0.74 -15.62 11.70
N ARG A 71 1.26 -15.70 10.47
CA ARG A 71 2.04 -16.85 10.00
C ARG A 71 3.28 -17.10 10.87
N ILE A 72 3.99 -16.06 11.26
CA ILE A 72 5.18 -16.17 12.11
C ILE A 72 4.77 -16.66 13.51
N GLU A 73 3.73 -16.10 14.07
CA GLU A 73 3.20 -16.48 15.38
C GLU A 73 2.74 -17.95 15.41
N GLN A 74 2.02 -18.40 14.37
CA GLN A 74 1.63 -19.81 14.22
C GLN A 74 2.85 -20.75 14.14
N LYS A 75 3.96 -20.32 13.52
CA LYS A 75 5.21 -21.10 13.52
C LYS A 75 5.84 -21.19 14.91
N ILE A 76 5.72 -20.15 15.73
CA ILE A 76 6.20 -20.15 17.11
C ILE A 76 5.33 -21.11 17.94
N VAL A 77 4.01 -20.99 17.84
CA VAL A 77 3.05 -21.88 18.52
C VAL A 77 3.31 -23.35 18.16
N ALA A 78 3.61 -23.62 16.89
CA ALA A 78 3.92 -24.98 16.42
C ALA A 78 5.06 -25.65 17.21
N LYS A 79 6.03 -24.89 17.75
CA LYS A 79 7.16 -25.43 18.53
C LYS A 79 6.71 -26.08 19.86
N PHE A 80 5.56 -25.69 20.38
CA PHE A 80 5.03 -26.15 21.66
C PHE A 80 4.01 -27.30 21.49
N LEU A 81 3.71 -27.71 20.27
CA LEU A 81 2.83 -28.83 19.98
C LEU A 81 3.58 -30.16 20.07
N ASN A 82 2.82 -31.29 20.20
CA ASN A 82 3.36 -32.62 20.08
C ASN A 82 4.03 -32.85 18.70
N ALA A 83 4.93 -33.83 18.61
CA ALA A 83 5.79 -34.02 17.43
C ALA A 83 5.03 -34.09 16.10
N LYS A 84 3.90 -34.82 16.08
CA LYS A 84 3.07 -35.01 14.87
C LYS A 84 2.42 -33.70 14.40
N ASN A 85 1.77 -32.99 15.32
CA ASN A 85 1.08 -31.72 15.01
C ASN A 85 2.06 -30.60 14.73
N ARG A 86 3.21 -30.58 15.45
CA ARG A 86 4.30 -29.66 15.19
C ARG A 86 4.85 -29.82 13.78
N ALA A 87 5.20 -31.04 13.35
CA ALA A 87 5.69 -31.28 12.01
C ALA A 87 4.70 -30.80 10.95
N LYS A 88 3.42 -31.20 11.08
CA LYS A 88 2.35 -30.79 10.14
C LYS A 88 2.23 -29.27 10.02
N LEU A 89 2.11 -28.54 11.14
CA LEU A 89 1.92 -27.08 11.11
C LEU A 89 3.21 -26.35 10.73
N PHE A 90 4.34 -26.70 11.30
CA PHE A 90 5.60 -26.01 11.06
C PHE A 90 6.04 -26.16 9.60
N ASP A 91 6.00 -27.37 9.06
CA ASP A 91 6.46 -27.63 7.69
C ASP A 91 5.52 -27.04 6.65
N SER A 92 4.21 -27.02 6.91
CA SER A 92 3.27 -26.34 6.04
C SER A 92 3.57 -24.84 5.95
N LEU A 93 3.91 -24.18 7.07
CA LEU A 93 4.21 -22.76 7.14
C LEU A 93 5.63 -22.39 6.67
N LYS A 94 6.55 -23.36 6.57
CA LYS A 94 7.89 -23.14 6.04
C LYS A 94 7.81 -22.78 4.55
N GLY A 95 8.46 -21.66 4.16
CA GLY A 95 8.45 -21.19 2.76
C GLY A 95 7.13 -20.61 2.26
N SER A 96 6.06 -20.57 3.07
CA SER A 96 4.71 -20.17 2.64
C SER A 96 4.48 -18.65 2.51
N LYS A 97 5.46 -17.80 2.87
CA LYS A 97 5.29 -16.33 2.89
C LYS A 97 4.74 -15.79 1.56
N TYR A 98 5.43 -16.05 0.47
CA TYR A 98 5.04 -15.52 -0.84
C TYR A 98 3.78 -16.17 -1.39
N THR A 99 3.53 -17.44 -1.05
CA THR A 99 2.30 -18.16 -1.38
C THR A 99 1.08 -17.51 -0.72
N LEU A 100 1.19 -17.11 0.54
CA LEU A 100 0.10 -16.46 1.28
C LEU A 100 -0.12 -15.00 0.85
N LEU A 101 0.95 -14.27 0.53
CA LEU A 101 0.86 -12.84 0.23
C LEU A 101 0.50 -12.54 -1.22
N ARG A 102 0.88 -13.40 -2.17
CA ARG A 102 0.52 -13.24 -3.58
C ARG A 102 -0.98 -13.48 -3.77
N ALA A 103 -1.59 -12.79 -4.75
CA ALA A 103 -2.98 -13.06 -5.13
C ALA A 103 -3.14 -14.51 -5.59
N GLU A 104 -4.18 -15.21 -5.13
CA GLU A 104 -4.38 -16.65 -5.38
C GLU A 104 -4.42 -16.98 -6.88
N LYS A 105 -5.02 -16.09 -7.69
CA LYS A 105 -5.07 -16.20 -9.17
C LYS A 105 -3.71 -16.17 -9.87
N LYS A 106 -2.66 -15.66 -9.19
CA LYS A 106 -1.30 -15.54 -9.73
C LYS A 106 -0.32 -16.61 -9.20
N LEU A 107 -0.84 -17.59 -8.46
CA LEU A 107 -0.02 -18.68 -7.91
C LEU A 107 0.27 -19.74 -8.98
N SER A 108 1.51 -20.26 -8.98
CA SER A 108 1.85 -21.47 -9.73
C SER A 108 1.17 -22.70 -9.12
N ASP A 109 1.14 -23.82 -9.85
CA ASP A 109 0.47 -25.03 -9.34
C ASP A 109 1.15 -25.57 -8.09
N GLN A 110 2.47 -25.52 -8.00
CA GLN A 110 3.22 -25.85 -6.78
C GLN A 110 2.82 -24.94 -5.59
N GLN A 111 2.66 -23.65 -5.83
CA GLN A 111 2.19 -22.70 -4.82
C GLN A 111 0.75 -22.95 -4.41
N LYS A 112 -0.12 -23.37 -5.33
CA LYS A 112 -1.51 -23.76 -5.00
C LYS A 112 -1.57 -24.99 -4.10
N ILE A 113 -0.72 -26.00 -4.37
CA ILE A 113 -0.58 -27.18 -3.50
C ILE A 113 -0.12 -26.72 -2.12
N LYS A 114 0.94 -25.91 -2.04
CA LYS A 114 1.44 -25.38 -0.77
C LYS A 114 0.38 -24.58 -0.01
N LEU A 115 -0.44 -23.78 -0.71
CA LEU A 115 -1.54 -23.03 -0.10
C LEU A 115 -2.59 -23.97 0.51
N LYS A 116 -2.95 -25.07 -0.16
CA LYS A 116 -3.87 -26.07 0.37
C LYS A 116 -3.33 -26.72 1.65
N GLU A 117 -2.04 -27.08 1.67
CA GLU A 117 -1.37 -27.61 2.87
C GLU A 117 -1.46 -26.63 4.05
N VAL A 118 -1.13 -25.36 3.82
CA VAL A 118 -1.20 -24.32 4.86
C VAL A 118 -2.62 -24.13 5.37
N LYS A 119 -3.60 -24.02 4.45
CA LYS A 119 -5.02 -23.85 4.81
C LYS A 119 -5.57 -25.07 5.60
N SER A 120 -5.08 -26.28 5.30
CA SER A 120 -5.43 -27.51 6.03
C SER A 120 -4.78 -27.59 7.41
N ALA A 121 -3.54 -27.08 7.55
CA ALA A 121 -2.81 -27.15 8.81
C ALA A 121 -3.18 -26.04 9.81
N SER A 122 -3.66 -24.89 9.33
CA SER A 122 -4.01 -23.72 10.16
C SER A 122 -5.34 -23.11 9.75
N PRO A 123 -6.45 -23.42 10.47
CA PRO A 123 -7.74 -22.79 10.23
C PRO A 123 -7.70 -21.25 10.34
N MET A 124 -6.91 -20.72 11.27
CA MET A 124 -6.71 -19.26 11.42
C MET A 124 -6.12 -18.64 10.15
N ILE A 125 -5.02 -19.20 9.64
CA ILE A 125 -4.39 -18.70 8.41
C ILE A 125 -5.32 -18.89 7.20
N LYS A 126 -6.12 -19.96 7.16
CA LYS A 126 -7.13 -20.17 6.12
C LYS A 126 -8.12 -19.01 6.08
N ILE A 127 -8.68 -18.61 7.23
CA ILE A 127 -9.65 -17.51 7.33
C ILE A 127 -8.96 -16.19 6.97
N MET A 128 -7.79 -15.90 7.53
CA MET A 128 -7.06 -14.68 7.24
C MET A 128 -6.70 -14.56 5.75
N HIS A 129 -6.28 -15.65 5.13
CA HIS A 129 -6.00 -15.65 3.69
C HIS A 129 -7.26 -15.37 2.86
N SER A 130 -8.40 -15.98 3.20
CA SER A 130 -9.67 -15.71 2.51
C SER A 130 -10.08 -14.24 2.65
N LEU A 131 -9.99 -13.68 3.86
CA LEU A 131 -10.26 -12.25 4.11
C LEU A 131 -9.29 -11.34 3.33
N LYS A 132 -8.02 -11.72 3.18
CA LYS A 132 -7.06 -10.99 2.33
C LYS A 132 -7.49 -10.98 0.86
N GLU A 133 -7.95 -12.12 0.31
CA GLU A 133 -8.46 -12.19 -1.07
C GLU A 133 -9.77 -11.40 -1.24
N GLU A 134 -10.68 -11.45 -0.25
CA GLU A 134 -11.90 -10.62 -0.24
C GLU A 134 -11.55 -9.12 -0.25
N PHE A 135 -10.58 -8.70 0.58
CA PHE A 135 -10.12 -7.32 0.62
C PHE A 135 -9.54 -6.86 -0.71
N HIS A 136 -8.77 -7.72 -1.36
CA HIS A 136 -8.22 -7.41 -2.69
C HIS A 136 -9.34 -7.29 -3.74
N ALA A 137 -10.29 -8.23 -3.72
CA ALA A 137 -11.43 -8.25 -4.63
C ALA A 137 -12.34 -7.02 -4.45
N LEU A 138 -12.46 -6.49 -3.24
CA LEU A 138 -13.24 -5.31 -2.92
C LEU A 138 -12.80 -4.11 -3.79
N PHE A 139 -11.51 -3.85 -3.89
CA PHE A 139 -10.99 -2.77 -4.72
C PHE A 139 -11.07 -3.04 -6.24
N GLU A 140 -11.00 -4.31 -6.65
CA GLU A 140 -11.04 -4.67 -8.06
C GLU A 140 -12.47 -4.74 -8.63
N LYS A 141 -13.43 -5.17 -7.83
CA LYS A 141 -14.78 -5.54 -8.29
C LYS A 141 -15.88 -4.53 -7.97
N SER A 142 -15.66 -3.62 -7.02
CA SER A 142 -16.68 -2.61 -6.68
C SER A 142 -16.87 -1.65 -7.86
N LYS A 143 -18.11 -1.39 -8.25
CA LYS A 143 -18.45 -0.58 -9.42
C LYS A 143 -18.46 0.91 -9.09
N ASP A 144 -18.91 1.25 -7.90
CA ASP A 144 -19.11 2.63 -7.43
C ASP A 144 -18.76 2.78 -5.95
N TRP A 145 -18.89 4.00 -5.45
CA TRP A 145 -18.62 4.35 -4.05
C TRP A 145 -19.53 3.59 -3.08
N GLY A 146 -20.82 3.48 -3.39
CA GLY A 146 -21.82 2.83 -2.52
C GLY A 146 -21.50 1.34 -2.33
N GLU A 147 -21.28 0.62 -3.43
CA GLU A 147 -20.93 -0.81 -3.39
C GLU A 147 -19.59 -1.02 -2.67
N GLY A 148 -18.58 -0.19 -2.96
CA GLY A 148 -17.27 -0.28 -2.33
C GLY A 148 -17.34 -0.04 -0.82
N THR A 149 -18.12 0.94 -0.40
CA THR A 149 -18.34 1.28 1.00
C THR A 149 -19.05 0.15 1.76
N LEU A 150 -20.13 -0.38 1.20
CA LEU A 150 -20.86 -1.50 1.84
C LEU A 150 -20.01 -2.75 1.96
N ARG A 151 -19.27 -3.10 0.91
CA ARG A 151 -18.32 -4.24 0.94
C ARG A 151 -17.21 -4.04 1.97
N LEU A 152 -16.71 -2.81 2.13
CA LEU A 152 -15.70 -2.52 3.13
C LEU A 152 -16.24 -2.65 4.55
N ILE A 153 -17.48 -2.19 4.81
CA ILE A 153 -18.15 -2.37 6.11
C ILE A 153 -18.34 -3.85 6.44
N ASP A 154 -18.80 -4.64 5.49
CA ASP A 154 -18.97 -6.10 5.67
C ASP A 154 -17.63 -6.78 5.94
N TRP A 155 -16.59 -6.42 5.17
CA TRP A 155 -15.25 -6.93 5.40
C TRP A 155 -14.71 -6.57 6.79
N LEU A 156 -14.89 -5.34 7.25
CA LEU A 156 -14.47 -4.89 8.59
C LEU A 156 -15.11 -5.72 9.70
N LYS A 157 -16.41 -6.03 9.57
CA LYS A 157 -17.11 -6.90 10.53
C LYS A 157 -16.51 -8.30 10.58
N LYS A 158 -16.29 -8.93 9.43
CA LYS A 158 -15.69 -10.27 9.32
C LYS A 158 -14.24 -10.30 9.81
N ALA A 159 -13.48 -9.26 9.51
CA ALA A 159 -12.05 -9.19 9.79
C ALA A 159 -11.71 -8.78 11.23
N SER A 160 -12.65 -8.28 12.01
CA SER A 160 -12.43 -7.67 13.33
C SER A 160 -11.65 -8.55 14.30
N SER A 161 -11.88 -9.87 14.29
CA SER A 161 -11.18 -10.84 15.16
C SER A 161 -9.82 -11.29 14.63
N TYR A 162 -9.53 -11.08 13.35
CA TYR A 162 -8.34 -11.62 12.68
C TYR A 162 -7.32 -10.54 12.28
N TYR A 163 -7.79 -9.34 11.94
CA TYR A 163 -6.99 -8.21 11.45
C TYR A 163 -7.18 -6.99 12.33
N GLN A 164 -6.97 -7.14 13.63
CA GLN A 164 -7.30 -6.12 14.64
C GLN A 164 -6.60 -4.77 14.39
N LYS A 165 -5.30 -4.80 14.03
CA LYS A 165 -4.53 -3.58 13.75
C LYS A 165 -5.00 -2.92 12.46
N SER A 166 -5.21 -3.72 11.42
CA SER A 166 -5.68 -3.24 10.13
C SER A 166 -7.09 -2.68 10.23
N VAL A 167 -8.02 -3.39 10.89
CA VAL A 167 -9.40 -2.93 11.12
C VAL A 167 -9.41 -1.59 11.84
N LYS A 168 -8.66 -1.44 12.94
CA LYS A 168 -8.55 -0.18 13.69
C LYS A 168 -8.06 0.96 12.80
N THR A 169 -7.06 0.71 11.97
CA THR A 169 -6.50 1.73 11.06
C THR A 169 -7.48 2.06 9.94
N ILE A 170 -8.11 1.05 9.31
CA ILE A 170 -9.08 1.25 8.24
C ILE A 170 -10.31 2.02 8.75
N THR A 171 -10.79 1.71 9.93
CA THR A 171 -11.91 2.43 10.56
C THR A 171 -11.55 3.90 10.79
N ARG A 172 -10.34 4.20 11.25
CA ARG A 172 -9.86 5.57 11.45
C ARG A 172 -9.77 6.36 10.13
N TRP A 173 -9.42 5.70 9.03
CA TRP A 173 -9.22 6.30 7.72
C TRP A 173 -10.35 5.95 6.74
N PHE A 174 -11.53 5.63 7.27
CA PHE A 174 -12.63 5.09 6.49
C PHE A 174 -13.06 5.99 5.34
N ALA A 175 -13.25 7.28 5.61
CA ALA A 175 -13.68 8.25 4.60
C ALA A 175 -12.66 8.39 3.46
N GLU A 176 -11.37 8.48 3.80
CA GLU A 176 -10.30 8.64 2.81
C GLU A 176 -10.06 7.36 2.00
N ILE A 177 -10.32 6.18 2.59
CA ILE A 177 -10.23 4.90 1.87
C ILE A 177 -11.44 4.72 0.94
N THR A 178 -12.63 5.09 1.38
CA THR A 178 -13.85 4.99 0.56
C THR A 178 -13.86 5.99 -0.59
N GLY A 179 -13.22 7.17 -0.43
CA GLY A 179 -13.02 8.14 -1.51
C GLY A 179 -12.31 7.55 -2.74
N TYR A 180 -11.49 6.50 -2.56
CA TYR A 180 -10.90 5.78 -3.69
C TYR A 180 -11.96 5.20 -4.65
N PHE A 181 -13.11 4.74 -4.15
CA PHE A 181 -14.13 4.11 -5.01
C PHE A 181 -14.87 5.11 -5.89
N GLU A 182 -14.88 6.38 -5.50
CA GLU A 182 -15.47 7.45 -6.29
C GLU A 182 -14.57 7.84 -7.47
N ARG A 183 -13.30 8.11 -7.20
CA ARG A 183 -12.37 8.67 -8.20
C ARG A 183 -11.45 7.65 -8.87
N ARG A 184 -11.26 6.48 -8.26
CA ARG A 184 -10.39 5.39 -8.75
C ARG A 184 -9.00 5.83 -9.19
N THR A 185 -8.46 6.84 -8.53
CA THR A 185 -7.13 7.37 -8.84
C THR A 185 -6.08 6.28 -8.68
N THR A 186 -5.50 5.86 -9.79
CA THR A 186 -4.49 4.82 -9.79
C THR A 186 -3.11 5.44 -9.66
N LYS A 187 -2.27 4.86 -8.81
CA LYS A 187 -0.89 5.31 -8.59
C LYS A 187 0.12 4.85 -9.65
N GLY A 188 -0.32 4.30 -10.76
CA GLY A 188 0.59 3.91 -11.85
C GLY A 188 1.52 5.05 -12.26
N ILE A 189 1.02 6.27 -12.30
CA ILE A 189 1.81 7.47 -12.60
C ILE A 189 2.86 7.73 -11.50
N VAL A 190 2.46 7.71 -10.23
CA VAL A 190 3.37 7.97 -9.09
C VAL A 190 4.40 6.85 -8.95
N GLU A 191 4.00 5.60 -9.15
CA GLU A 191 4.93 4.47 -9.16
C GLU A 191 5.91 4.57 -10.31
N GLY A 192 5.44 4.92 -11.50
CA GLY A 192 6.28 5.19 -12.68
C GLY A 192 7.28 6.32 -12.40
N ILE A 193 6.84 7.43 -11.81
CA ILE A 193 7.70 8.55 -11.38
C ILE A 193 8.76 8.06 -10.40
N ASN A 194 8.36 7.36 -9.34
CA ASN A 194 9.28 6.85 -8.34
C ASN A 194 10.30 5.86 -8.91
N ASN A 195 9.90 5.01 -9.84
CA ASN A 195 10.79 4.06 -10.51
C ASN A 195 11.80 4.78 -11.42
N LYS A 196 11.37 5.81 -12.15
CA LYS A 196 12.28 6.66 -12.94
C LYS A 196 13.27 7.40 -12.06
N LEU A 197 12.84 7.98 -10.93
CA LEU A 197 13.74 8.64 -9.96
C LEU A 197 14.76 7.66 -9.37
N LYS A 198 14.34 6.44 -9.04
CA LYS A 198 15.27 5.37 -8.58
C LYS A 198 16.26 4.96 -9.67
N LEU A 199 15.82 4.90 -10.93
CA LEU A 199 16.69 4.61 -12.06
C LEU A 199 17.72 5.73 -12.24
N LEU A 200 17.27 6.99 -12.27
CA LEU A 200 18.16 8.17 -12.38
C LEU A 200 19.22 8.16 -11.27
N LYS A 201 18.82 7.84 -10.04
CA LYS A 201 19.72 7.75 -8.89
C LYS A 201 20.76 6.65 -9.05
N ARG A 202 20.37 5.50 -9.62
CA ARG A 202 21.29 4.39 -9.92
C ARG A 202 22.25 4.71 -11.06
N CYS A 203 21.76 5.28 -12.17
CA CYS A 203 22.59 5.68 -13.31
C CYS A 203 23.61 6.77 -12.95
N GLY A 204 23.29 7.61 -11.95
CA GLY A 204 24.24 8.62 -11.44
C GLY A 204 25.13 8.12 -10.30
N PHE A 205 25.21 6.79 -10.05
CA PHE A 205 25.95 6.19 -8.94
C PHE A 205 25.66 6.83 -7.57
N GLY A 206 24.47 7.40 -7.42
CA GLY A 206 24.06 8.20 -6.28
C GLY A 206 24.35 9.70 -6.48
N PHE A 207 23.72 10.51 -5.64
CA PHE A 207 23.92 11.96 -5.65
C PHE A 207 24.22 12.42 -4.22
N ARG A 208 25.36 13.06 -4.03
CA ARG A 208 25.74 13.70 -2.75
C ARG A 208 25.01 15.04 -2.55
N ASN A 209 24.70 15.74 -3.64
CA ASN A 209 24.02 17.02 -3.63
C ASN A 209 22.59 16.86 -4.15
N PHE A 210 21.61 17.28 -3.35
CA PHE A 210 20.20 17.18 -3.70
C PHE A 210 19.84 18.07 -4.90
N ASN A 211 20.38 19.30 -4.98
CA ASN A 211 20.07 20.22 -6.08
C ASN A 211 20.51 19.64 -7.43
N ASN A 212 21.66 18.96 -7.49
CA ASN A 212 22.11 18.29 -8.70
C ASN A 212 21.18 17.12 -9.09
N PHE A 213 20.68 16.39 -8.11
CA PHE A 213 19.70 15.33 -8.34
C PHE A 213 18.36 15.91 -8.85
N GLU A 214 17.87 16.96 -8.20
CA GLU A 214 16.63 17.65 -8.58
C GLU A 214 16.71 18.21 -9.99
N MET A 215 17.78 18.93 -10.31
CA MET A 215 18.00 19.49 -11.64
C MET A 215 18.01 18.41 -12.72
N ARG A 216 18.73 17.32 -12.52
CA ARG A 216 18.73 16.19 -13.47
C ARG A 216 17.36 15.53 -13.59
N ALA A 217 16.64 15.39 -12.50
CA ALA A 217 15.31 14.83 -12.52
C ALA A 217 14.34 15.73 -13.30
N LEU A 218 14.38 17.05 -13.11
CA LEU A 218 13.54 18.00 -13.82
C LEU A 218 13.88 18.01 -15.33
N LEU A 219 15.16 18.07 -15.69
CA LEU A 219 15.61 17.98 -17.08
C LEU A 219 15.14 16.70 -17.75
N PHE A 220 15.29 15.57 -17.10
CA PHE A 220 14.84 14.28 -17.63
C PHE A 220 13.32 14.20 -17.86
N TRP A 221 12.54 14.95 -17.07
CA TRP A 221 11.09 14.99 -17.21
C TRP A 221 10.61 15.97 -18.28
N HIS A 222 11.21 17.15 -18.34
CA HIS A 222 10.78 18.21 -19.25
C HIS A 222 11.42 18.10 -20.64
N PHE A 223 12.58 17.44 -20.75
CA PHE A 223 13.31 17.29 -22.01
C PHE A 223 13.66 15.81 -22.29
N PRO A 224 12.66 14.92 -22.44
CA PRO A 224 12.92 13.49 -22.58
C PRO A 224 13.68 13.10 -23.86
N LYS A 225 13.69 13.97 -24.89
CA LYS A 225 14.36 13.72 -26.18
C LYS A 225 15.81 14.17 -26.25
N SER A 226 16.30 14.98 -25.30
CA SER A 226 17.68 15.51 -25.32
C SER A 226 18.72 14.56 -24.70
N LEU A 227 18.32 13.44 -24.14
CA LEU A 227 19.19 12.45 -23.48
C LEU A 227 19.33 11.12 -24.25
N ALA A 228 18.85 11.08 -25.50
CA ALA A 228 18.88 9.89 -26.36
C ALA A 228 19.99 9.97 -27.41
N HIS A 229 21.19 10.50 -27.05
CA HIS A 229 22.39 10.41 -27.86
C HIS A 229 23.56 9.94 -27.00
#